data_fa136e9bfa0deb28b05cd42954de1e45
#
_entry.id   fa136e9bfa0deb28b05cd42954de1e45
#
_cell.length_a   1.000
_cell.length_b   1.000
_cell.length_c   1.000
_cell.angle_alpha   90.00
_cell.angle_beta   90.00
_cell.angle_gamma   90.00
#
_symmetry.space_group_name_H-M   'P 1'
#
loop_
_entity.id
_entity.type
_entity.pdbx_description
1 polymer ?
#
loop_
_entity_poly.entity_id
_entity_poly.type
_entity_poly.pdbx_seq_one_letter_code
_entity_poly.pdbx_strand_id
1 'polypeptide(L)'
;MSPNRTQAYRRVMHTLDELGPSKLQPAEQDRIRLAADNLVFSSALATDAEAMRALADVEALADALIESGRWEQVTAARLVADLRGCGPELEAELQAA
;
A
#
# COMPACT_ATOMS: atom_id res chain seq x y z
N MET A 1 2.36 9.97 14.60
CA MET A 1 2.50 8.78 13.74
C MET A 1 3.36 7.74 14.45
N SER A 2 2.96 6.48 14.43
CA SER A 2 3.72 5.44 15.10
C SER A 2 4.99 5.09 14.29
N PRO A 3 6.08 4.66 14.95
CA PRO A 3 7.28 4.22 14.24
C PRO A 3 7.01 3.09 13.24
N ASN A 4 6.06 2.20 13.54
CA ASN A 4 5.71 1.08 12.66
C ASN A 4 5.12 1.56 11.33
N ARG A 5 4.30 2.60 11.35
CA ARG A 5 3.72 3.18 10.13
C ARG A 5 4.80 3.82 9.27
N THR A 6 5.73 4.52 9.88
CA THR A 6 6.85 5.14 9.17
C THR A 6 7.76 4.09 8.54
N GLN A 7 8.04 3.01 9.25
CA GLN A 7 8.85 1.92 8.73
C GLN A 7 8.15 1.23 7.55
N ALA A 8 6.85 1.01 7.65
CA ALA A 8 6.07 0.42 6.57
C ALA A 8 6.11 1.31 5.32
N TYR A 9 5.96 2.62 5.48
CA TYR A 9 6.08 3.58 4.39
C TYR A 9 7.44 3.47 3.70
N ARG A 10 8.52 3.41 4.47
CA ARG A 10 9.87 3.27 3.93
C ARG A 10 10.04 1.97 3.14
N ARG A 11 9.46 0.87 3.63
CA ARG A 11 9.51 -0.41 2.91
C ARG A 11 8.78 -0.33 1.57
N VAL A 12 7.64 0.36 1.53
CA VAL A 12 6.92 0.58 0.27
C VAL A 12 7.80 1.33 -0.72
N MET A 13 8.40 2.45 -0.31
CA MET A 13 9.26 3.25 -1.18
C MET A 13 10.48 2.45 -1.66
N HIS A 14 11.07 1.66 -0.78
CA HIS A 14 12.20 0.80 -1.13
C HIS A 14 11.81 -0.26 -2.17
N THR A 15 10.65 -0.89 -2.01
CA THR A 15 10.13 -1.86 -2.98
C THR A 15 9.92 -1.23 -4.35
N LEU A 16 9.39 -0.01 -4.40
CA LEU A 16 9.21 0.72 -5.66
C LEU A 16 10.55 0.97 -6.36
N ASP A 17 11.56 1.36 -5.60
CA ASP A 17 12.91 1.60 -6.15
C ASP A 17 13.54 0.30 -6.67
N GLU A 18 13.38 -0.81 -5.94
CA GLU A 18 13.92 -2.10 -6.35
C GLU A 18 13.29 -2.63 -7.64
N LEU A 19 11.98 -2.44 -7.81
CA LEU A 19 11.26 -2.95 -8.98
C LEU A 19 11.68 -2.25 -10.26
N GLY A 20 11.90 -0.93 -10.20
CA GLY A 20 12.32 -0.15 -11.34
C GLY A 20 11.25 -0.05 -12.45
N PRO A 21 11.54 0.71 -13.52
CA PRO A 21 10.55 0.98 -14.55
C PRO A 21 10.16 -0.21 -15.41
N SER A 22 10.98 -1.26 -15.46
CA SER A 22 10.66 -2.47 -16.23
C SER A 22 9.56 -3.31 -15.59
N LYS A 23 9.44 -3.25 -14.27
CA LYS A 23 8.43 -4.00 -13.51
C LYS A 23 7.25 -3.12 -13.11
N LEU A 24 7.43 -1.81 -13.10
CA LEU A 24 6.42 -0.87 -12.61
C LEU A 24 6.52 0.43 -13.40
N GLN A 25 5.47 0.74 -14.14
CA GLN A 25 5.41 1.98 -14.93
C GLN A 25 5.26 3.20 -14.03
N PRO A 26 5.70 4.40 -14.47
CA PRO A 26 5.61 5.61 -13.65
C PRO A 26 4.21 5.90 -13.12
N ALA A 27 3.18 5.73 -13.95
CA ALA A 27 1.79 5.95 -13.52
C ALA A 27 1.36 4.96 -12.44
N GLU A 28 1.85 3.73 -12.51
CA GLU A 28 1.59 2.71 -11.49
C GLU A 28 2.31 3.04 -10.18
N GLN A 29 3.55 3.51 -10.27
CA GLN A 29 4.28 3.98 -9.10
C GLN A 29 3.55 5.12 -8.40
N ASP A 30 3.04 6.07 -9.16
CA ASP A 30 2.31 7.22 -8.63
C ASP A 30 1.05 6.76 -7.87
N ARG A 31 0.34 5.78 -8.39
CA ARG A 31 -0.85 5.21 -7.72
C ARG A 31 -0.48 4.60 -6.37
N ILE A 32 0.62 3.86 -6.32
CA ILE A 32 1.08 3.22 -5.08
C ILE A 32 1.56 4.27 -4.07
N ARG A 33 2.31 5.26 -4.52
CA ARG A 33 2.77 6.36 -3.66
C ARG A 33 1.61 7.16 -3.09
N LEU A 34 0.61 7.45 -3.91
CA LEU A 34 -0.58 8.17 -3.46
C LEU A 34 -1.32 7.37 -2.39
N ALA A 35 -1.44 6.06 -2.57
CA ALA A 35 -2.07 5.19 -1.57
C ALA A 35 -1.28 5.20 -0.26
N ALA A 36 0.05 5.09 -0.33
CA ALA A 36 0.90 5.12 0.85
C ALA A 36 0.75 6.44 1.61
N ASP A 37 0.73 7.57 0.88
CA ASP A 37 0.55 8.90 1.47
C ASP A 37 -0.81 9.02 2.15
N ASN A 38 -1.88 8.61 1.48
CA ASN A 38 -3.23 8.64 2.04
C ASN A 38 -3.33 7.81 3.32
N LEU A 39 -2.73 6.62 3.30
CA LEU A 39 -2.77 5.73 4.45
C LEU A 39 -1.96 6.27 5.62
N VAL A 40 -0.77 6.81 5.36
CA VAL A 40 0.12 7.29 6.41
C VAL A 40 -0.44 8.52 7.12
N PHE A 41 -1.24 9.33 6.42
CA PHE A 41 -1.88 10.50 6.99
C PHE A 41 -3.30 10.23 7.51
N SER A 42 -3.83 9.03 7.31
CA SER A 42 -5.14 8.67 7.83
C SER A 42 -5.10 8.44 9.33
N SER A 43 -6.07 9.00 10.06
CA SER A 43 -6.18 8.79 11.50
C SER A 43 -7.05 7.58 11.85
N ALA A 44 -8.01 7.24 10.97
CA ALA A 44 -8.92 6.12 11.20
C ALA A 44 -9.41 5.59 9.84
N LEU A 45 -8.93 4.39 9.47
CA LEU A 45 -9.23 3.82 8.15
C LEU A 45 -10.73 3.56 7.96
N ALA A 46 -11.43 3.18 9.03
CA ALA A 46 -12.87 2.87 8.97
C ALA A 46 -13.71 4.09 8.57
N THR A 47 -13.21 5.32 8.81
CA THR A 47 -13.92 6.55 8.49
C THR A 47 -13.29 7.33 7.34
N ASP A 48 -12.20 6.83 6.78
CA ASP A 48 -11.47 7.47 5.69
C ASP A 48 -11.71 6.75 4.38
N ALA A 49 -12.79 7.13 3.70
CA ALA A 49 -13.18 6.50 2.43
C ALA A 49 -12.12 6.69 1.35
N GLU A 50 -11.41 7.80 1.36
CA GLU A 50 -10.37 8.08 0.37
C GLU A 50 -9.18 7.15 0.55
N ALA A 51 -8.73 6.95 1.77
CA ALA A 51 -7.65 6.02 2.06
C ALA A 51 -8.05 4.58 1.74
N MET A 52 -9.29 4.18 2.06
CA MET A 52 -9.80 2.85 1.72
C MET A 52 -9.85 2.61 0.21
N ARG A 53 -10.30 3.61 -0.55
CA ARG A 53 -10.32 3.51 -2.02
C ARG A 53 -8.91 3.40 -2.59
N ALA A 54 -7.97 4.16 -2.06
CA ALA A 54 -6.59 4.12 -2.51
C ALA A 54 -5.98 2.75 -2.26
N LEU A 55 -6.25 2.16 -1.10
CA LEU A 55 -5.79 0.79 -0.80
C LEU A 55 -6.42 -0.23 -1.74
N ALA A 56 -7.72 -0.15 -1.97
CA ALA A 56 -8.43 -1.05 -2.87
C ALA A 56 -7.90 -0.91 -4.31
N ASP A 57 -7.57 0.30 -4.75
CA ASP A 57 -7.00 0.55 -6.07
C ASP A 57 -5.65 -0.16 -6.23
N VAL A 58 -4.80 -0.12 -5.22
CA VAL A 58 -3.49 -0.80 -5.27
C VAL A 58 -3.67 -2.32 -5.20
N GLU A 59 -4.62 -2.81 -4.43
CA GLU A 59 -4.91 -4.25 -4.39
C GLU A 59 -5.34 -4.76 -5.78
N ALA A 60 -6.20 -4.02 -6.47
CA ALA A 60 -6.61 -4.35 -7.82
C ALA A 60 -5.44 -4.27 -8.80
N LEU A 61 -4.59 -3.26 -8.67
CA LEU A 61 -3.38 -3.13 -9.48
C LEU A 61 -2.44 -4.32 -9.27
N ALA A 62 -2.24 -4.73 -8.03
CA ALA A 62 -1.39 -5.87 -7.70
C ALA A 62 -1.90 -7.15 -8.36
N ASP A 63 -3.21 -7.40 -8.30
CA ASP A 63 -3.82 -8.55 -8.95
C ASP A 63 -3.59 -8.54 -10.47
N ALA A 64 -3.76 -7.38 -11.10
CA ALA A 64 -3.52 -7.23 -12.53
C ALA A 64 -2.06 -7.48 -12.90
N LEU A 65 -1.12 -7.03 -12.07
CA LEU A 65 0.30 -7.22 -12.30
C LEU A 65 0.71 -8.70 -12.15
N ILE A 66 0.09 -9.42 -11.22
CA ILE A 66 0.28 -10.86 -11.07
C ILE A 66 -0.27 -11.59 -12.31
N GLU A 67 -1.47 -11.28 -12.72
CA GLU A 67 -2.12 -11.90 -13.87
C GLU A 67 -1.35 -11.69 -15.17
N SER A 68 -0.74 -10.51 -15.32
CA SER A 68 0.06 -10.21 -16.52
C SER A 68 1.45 -10.84 -16.49
N GLY A 69 1.85 -11.46 -15.38
CA GLY A 69 3.16 -12.06 -15.21
C GLY A 69 4.28 -11.06 -14.93
N ARG A 70 3.96 -9.79 -14.73
CA ARG A 70 4.98 -8.76 -14.42
C ARG A 70 5.48 -8.86 -12.99
N TRP A 71 4.63 -9.27 -12.06
CA TRP A 71 4.98 -9.42 -10.64
C TRP A 71 4.75 -10.84 -10.17
N GLU A 72 5.60 -11.28 -9.25
CA GLU A 72 5.38 -12.52 -8.51
C GLU A 72 4.36 -12.27 -7.39
N GLN A 73 3.62 -13.31 -7.03
CA GLN A 73 2.61 -13.23 -5.97
C GLN A 73 3.23 -12.82 -4.63
N VAL A 74 4.43 -13.30 -4.31
CA VAL A 74 5.15 -12.96 -3.07
C VAL A 74 5.45 -11.46 -3.02
N THR A 75 5.91 -10.87 -4.13
CA THR A 75 6.21 -9.45 -4.21
C THR A 75 4.96 -8.60 -4.01
N ALA A 76 3.87 -8.95 -4.67
CA ALA A 76 2.61 -8.25 -4.56
C ALA A 76 2.04 -8.34 -3.14
N ALA A 77 2.06 -9.53 -2.55
CA ALA A 77 1.56 -9.75 -1.19
C ALA A 77 2.34 -8.92 -0.16
N ARG A 78 3.66 -8.86 -0.31
CA ARG A 78 4.52 -8.08 0.58
C ARG A 78 4.24 -6.58 0.46
N LEU A 79 4.10 -6.08 -0.77
CA LEU A 79 3.79 -4.67 -1.00
C LEU A 79 2.45 -4.28 -0.39
N VAL A 80 1.42 -5.09 -0.60
CA VAL A 80 0.09 -4.82 -0.04
C VAL A 80 0.13 -4.85 1.48
N ALA A 81 0.84 -5.82 2.07
CA ALA A 81 1.00 -5.89 3.52
C ALA A 81 1.70 -4.65 4.08
N ASP A 82 2.75 -4.17 3.40
CA ASP A 82 3.45 -2.95 3.81
C ASP A 82 2.57 -1.72 3.68
N LEU A 83 1.75 -1.64 2.63
CA LEU A 83 0.78 -0.55 2.47
C LEU A 83 -0.24 -0.53 3.60
N ARG A 84 -0.77 -1.68 3.97
CA ARG A 84 -1.69 -1.76 5.11
C ARG A 84 -1.01 -1.33 6.41
N GLY A 85 0.28 -1.64 6.55
CA GLY A 85 1.07 -1.19 7.70
C GLY A 85 1.28 0.32 7.76
N CYS A 86 1.14 1.04 6.63
CA CYS A 86 1.22 2.51 6.61
C CYS A 86 -0.01 3.15 7.25
N GLY A 87 -1.16 2.49 7.21
CA GLY A 87 -2.40 3.02 7.72
C GLY A 87 -2.61 2.76 9.19
N PRO A 88 -3.73 3.25 9.74
CA PRO A 88 -4.13 2.93 11.11
C PRO A 88 -4.37 1.42 11.24
N GLU A 89 -4.11 0.88 12.43
CA GLU A 89 -4.35 -0.53 12.69
C GLU A 89 -5.85 -0.81 12.74
N LEU A 90 -6.35 -1.48 11.70
CA LEU A 90 -7.77 -1.79 11.60
C LEU A 90 -8.25 -2.67 12.74
N GLU A 91 -7.44 -3.64 13.17
CA GLU A 91 -7.76 -4.50 14.29
C GLU A 91 -7.95 -3.72 15.60
N ALA A 92 -7.07 -2.74 15.85
CA ALA A 92 -7.17 -1.88 17.02
C ALA A 92 -8.47 -1.04 16.97
N GLU A 93 -8.83 -0.53 15.79
CA GLU A 93 -10.09 0.20 15.60
C GLU A 93 -11.31 -0.66 15.88
N LEU A 94 -11.31 -1.91 15.41
CA LEU A 94 -12.40 -2.85 15.62
C LEU A 94 -12.53 -3.26 17.08
N GLN A 95 -11.40 -3.40 17.78
CA GLN A 95 -11.39 -3.74 19.20
C GLN A 95 -11.82 -2.57 20.09
N ALA A 96 -11.53 -1.34 19.66
CA ALA A 96 -11.89 -0.14 20.39
C ALA A 96 -13.38 0.19 20.27
N ALA A 97 -14.03 -0.32 19.25
CA ALA A 97 -15.44 -0.10 19.01
C ALA A 97 -16.30 -1.04 19.88
#